data_b77b83cdcf1405d6b16246f18b4ea3f0
#
_entry.id   b77b83cdcf1405d6b16246f18b4ea3f0
#
_cell.length_a   1.000
_cell.length_b   1.000
_cell.length_c   1.000
_cell.angle_alpha   90.00
_cell.angle_beta   90.00
_cell.angle_gamma   90.00
#
_symmetry.space_group_name_H-M   'P 1'
#
loop_
_entity.id
_entity.type
_entity.pdbx_description
1 polymer ?
#
loop_
_entity_poly.entity_id
_entity_poly.type
_entity_poly.pdbx_seq_one_letter_code
_entity_poly.pdbx_strand_id
1 'polypeptide(L)'
;MMDKLMKELELQNAKYGDKIQTPANKKQVEQLQNSILSLYGIELSQTYIDILLQTNGFDNNGVVLYATEDSLLQGYDDRHIDGFVKANRMWHSDPVFEGYLFYAETETFLCVQSMCDKTFSVRDRDNFSEIIFTTSNPTLFFELILQLALGKDVLDIYSI
;
A
#
# COMPACT_ATOMS: atom_id res chain seq x y z
N MET A 1 3.56 10.04 -14.42
CA MET A 1 4.27 9.99 -13.10
C MET A 1 4.30 8.59 -12.54
N MET A 2 3.15 7.90 -12.47
CA MET A 2 3.05 6.54 -11.91
C MET A 2 3.98 5.54 -12.60
N ASP A 3 3.95 5.47 -13.92
CA ASP A 3 4.80 4.53 -14.69
C ASP A 3 6.28 4.80 -14.48
N LYS A 4 6.65 6.08 -14.36
CA LYS A 4 8.03 6.49 -14.08
C LYS A 4 8.47 6.00 -12.70
N LEU A 5 7.62 6.15 -11.68
CA LEU A 5 7.92 5.71 -10.32
C LEU A 5 8.04 4.18 -10.24
N MET A 6 7.17 3.46 -10.93
CA MET A 6 7.23 2.00 -11.00
C MET A 6 8.53 1.53 -11.65
N LYS A 7 8.95 2.19 -12.72
CA LYS A 7 10.22 1.88 -13.39
C LYS A 7 11.42 2.18 -12.50
N GLU A 8 11.38 3.30 -11.77
CA GLU A 8 12.43 3.63 -10.79
C GLU A 8 12.51 2.57 -9.69
N LEU A 9 11.38 2.06 -9.21
CA LEU A 9 11.32 1.01 -8.19
C LEU A 9 11.98 -0.28 -8.71
N GLU A 10 11.64 -0.69 -9.93
CA GLU A 10 12.23 -1.87 -10.56
C GLU A 10 13.74 -1.73 -10.72
N LEU A 11 14.21 -0.58 -11.20
CA LEU A 11 15.63 -0.30 -11.38
C LEU A 11 16.38 -0.26 -10.05
N GLN A 12 15.78 0.33 -9.01
CA GLN A 12 16.39 0.39 -7.68
C GLN A 12 16.55 -1.02 -7.10
N ASN A 13 15.53 -1.87 -7.21
CA ASN A 13 15.63 -3.27 -6.79
C ASN A 13 16.75 -4.01 -7.53
N ALA A 14 16.79 -3.87 -8.85
CA ALA A 14 17.80 -4.52 -9.68
C ALA A 14 19.22 -4.11 -9.30
N LYS A 15 19.42 -2.84 -8.92
CA LYS A 15 20.72 -2.31 -8.48
C LYS A 15 21.26 -3.03 -7.25
N TYR A 16 20.37 -3.48 -6.35
CA TYR A 16 20.74 -4.21 -5.13
C TYR A 16 20.59 -5.72 -5.26
N GLY A 17 20.41 -6.23 -6.48
CA GLY A 17 20.25 -7.66 -6.73
C GLY A 17 18.88 -8.22 -6.39
N ASP A 18 17.92 -7.36 -6.11
CA ASP A 18 16.55 -7.73 -5.80
C ASP A 18 15.64 -7.64 -7.03
N LYS A 19 14.44 -8.18 -6.90
CA LYS A 19 13.41 -8.13 -7.94
C LYS A 19 12.11 -7.64 -7.33
N ILE A 20 11.31 -6.94 -8.14
CA ILE A 20 9.93 -6.65 -7.76
C ILE A 20 9.15 -7.97 -7.69
N GLN A 21 8.02 -7.95 -6.97
CA GLN A 21 7.14 -9.10 -6.88
C GLN A 21 6.60 -9.46 -8.27
N THR A 22 6.28 -10.75 -8.45
CA THR A 22 5.54 -11.20 -9.64
C THR A 22 4.25 -10.40 -9.74
N PRO A 23 3.90 -9.85 -10.91
CA PRO A 23 2.64 -9.14 -11.08
C PRO A 23 1.43 -9.98 -10.68
N ALA A 24 0.43 -9.36 -10.08
CA ALA A 24 -0.84 -10.02 -9.86
C ALA A 24 -1.50 -10.31 -11.21
N ASN A 25 -2.23 -11.42 -11.30
CA ASN A 25 -3.02 -11.72 -12.47
C ASN A 25 -4.45 -11.16 -12.31
N LYS A 26 -5.20 -11.17 -13.40
CA LYS A 26 -6.57 -10.64 -13.43
C LYS A 26 -7.47 -11.32 -12.40
N LYS A 27 -7.36 -12.64 -12.23
CA LYS A 27 -8.16 -13.41 -11.30
C LYS A 27 -7.89 -12.99 -9.85
N GLN A 28 -6.64 -12.80 -9.49
CA GLN A 28 -6.25 -12.35 -8.15
C GLN A 28 -6.83 -10.96 -7.85
N VAL A 29 -6.75 -10.05 -8.81
CA VAL A 29 -7.30 -8.69 -8.67
C VAL A 29 -8.82 -8.74 -8.52
N GLU A 30 -9.51 -9.52 -9.35
CA GLU A 30 -10.98 -9.66 -9.28
C GLU A 30 -11.42 -10.23 -7.93
N GLN A 31 -10.72 -11.24 -7.43
CA GLN A 31 -11.01 -11.81 -6.11
C GLN A 31 -10.83 -10.79 -5.00
N LEU A 32 -9.77 -9.99 -5.06
CA LEU A 32 -9.54 -8.93 -4.09
C LEU A 32 -10.64 -7.87 -4.15
N GLN A 33 -10.97 -7.38 -5.36
CA GLN A 33 -12.04 -6.40 -5.55
C GLN A 33 -13.36 -6.88 -4.96
N ASN A 34 -13.73 -8.13 -5.25
CA ASN A 34 -14.97 -8.73 -4.76
C ASN A 34 -14.96 -8.84 -3.22
N SER A 35 -13.84 -9.25 -2.64
CA SER A 35 -13.71 -9.35 -1.18
C SER A 35 -13.84 -7.99 -0.51
N ILE A 36 -13.18 -6.97 -1.02
CA ILE A 36 -13.20 -5.63 -0.44
C ILE A 36 -14.59 -5.01 -0.56
N LEU A 37 -15.23 -5.16 -1.71
CA LEU A 37 -16.61 -4.67 -1.90
C LEU A 37 -17.59 -5.37 -0.96
N SER A 38 -17.47 -6.69 -0.82
CA SER A 38 -18.34 -7.49 0.05
C SER A 38 -18.12 -7.19 1.53
N LEU A 39 -16.85 -7.07 1.98
CA LEU A 39 -16.53 -6.88 3.39
C LEU A 39 -16.70 -5.44 3.85
N TYR A 40 -16.38 -4.48 3.01
CA TYR A 40 -16.23 -3.07 3.42
C TYR A 40 -17.09 -2.09 2.60
N GLY A 41 -17.71 -2.54 1.51
CA GLY A 41 -18.50 -1.66 0.64
C GLY A 41 -17.67 -0.62 -0.11
N ILE A 42 -16.39 -0.85 -0.27
CA ILE A 42 -15.46 0.06 -0.94
C ILE A 42 -15.00 -0.54 -2.26
N GLU A 43 -14.97 0.28 -3.30
CA GLU A 43 -14.37 -0.09 -4.58
C GLU A 43 -12.89 0.29 -4.55
N LEU A 44 -12.00 -0.67 -4.91
CA LEU A 44 -10.58 -0.38 -5.02
C LEU A 44 -10.31 0.62 -6.14
N SER A 45 -9.41 1.56 -5.88
CA SER A 45 -9.01 2.52 -6.90
C SER A 45 -8.27 1.83 -8.04
N GLN A 46 -8.47 2.32 -9.25
CA GLN A 46 -7.76 1.79 -10.42
C GLN A 46 -6.25 1.96 -10.27
N THR A 47 -5.80 3.01 -9.58
CA THR A 47 -4.38 3.25 -9.35
C THR A 47 -3.72 2.11 -8.56
N TYR A 48 -4.38 1.65 -7.49
CA TYR A 48 -3.88 0.51 -6.71
C TYR A 48 -3.87 -0.76 -7.56
N ILE A 49 -4.93 -1.01 -8.31
CA ILE A 49 -5.02 -2.16 -9.22
C ILE A 49 -3.89 -2.13 -10.24
N ASP A 50 -3.60 -0.97 -10.83
CA ASP A 50 -2.53 -0.82 -11.81
C ASP A 50 -1.15 -1.14 -11.21
N ILE A 51 -0.93 -0.78 -9.95
CA ILE A 51 0.30 -1.15 -9.23
C ILE A 51 0.38 -2.66 -9.06
N LEU A 52 -0.70 -3.29 -8.58
CA LEU A 52 -0.74 -4.74 -8.35
C LEU A 52 -0.50 -5.54 -9.63
N LEU A 53 -0.97 -5.04 -10.77
CA LEU A 53 -0.75 -5.67 -12.07
C LEU A 53 0.70 -5.54 -12.56
N GLN A 54 1.51 -4.70 -11.93
CA GLN A 54 2.94 -4.57 -12.22
C GLN A 54 3.82 -5.22 -11.16
N THR A 55 3.43 -5.13 -9.90
CA THR A 55 4.06 -5.80 -8.76
C THR A 55 3.00 -6.12 -7.72
N ASN A 56 2.84 -7.36 -7.37
CA ASN A 56 1.81 -7.78 -6.40
C ASN A 56 2.25 -7.46 -4.97
N GLY A 57 2.13 -6.19 -4.62
CA GLY A 57 2.66 -5.64 -3.39
C GLY A 57 4.17 -5.43 -3.45
N PHE A 58 4.74 -4.87 -2.41
CA PHE A 58 6.19 -4.72 -2.28
C PHE A 58 6.59 -4.49 -0.83
N ASP A 59 7.87 -4.70 -0.55
CA ASP A 59 8.52 -4.37 0.70
C ASP A 59 9.85 -3.70 0.32
N ASN A 60 9.88 -2.38 0.32
CA ASN A 60 10.99 -1.59 -0.20
C ASN A 60 11.31 -0.42 0.72
N ASN A 61 12.54 -0.32 1.16
CA ASN A 61 12.99 0.75 2.07
C ASN A 61 12.07 0.90 3.30
N GLY A 62 11.61 -0.22 3.85
CA GLY A 62 10.72 -0.23 5.02
C GLY A 62 9.27 0.10 4.73
N VAL A 63 8.91 0.31 3.47
CA VAL A 63 7.53 0.54 3.04
C VAL A 63 6.95 -0.76 2.52
N VAL A 64 5.88 -1.24 3.14
CA VAL A 64 5.17 -2.45 2.73
C VAL A 64 3.83 -2.04 2.12
N LEU A 65 3.62 -2.36 0.84
CA LEU A 65 2.32 -2.25 0.18
C LEU A 65 1.70 -3.64 0.14
N TYR A 66 0.48 -3.77 0.64
CA TYR A 66 -0.19 -5.07 0.73
C TYR A 66 -0.51 -5.65 -0.65
N ALA A 67 -0.38 -6.97 -0.75
CA ALA A 67 -0.61 -7.76 -1.96
C ALA A 67 -2.07 -8.18 -2.10
N THR A 68 -2.41 -8.84 -3.20
CA THR A 68 -3.76 -9.43 -3.38
C THR A 68 -4.03 -10.56 -2.37
N GLU A 69 -2.97 -11.27 -1.98
CA GLU A 69 -3.01 -12.37 -0.99
C GLU A 69 -1.62 -12.51 -0.38
N ASP A 70 -1.53 -13.25 0.73
CA ASP A 70 -0.24 -13.50 1.37
C ASP A 70 0.72 -14.13 0.35
N SER A 71 1.92 -13.57 0.26
CA SER A 71 2.92 -13.99 -0.73
C SER A 71 4.31 -13.98 -0.13
N LEU A 72 5.15 -14.91 -0.59
CA LEU A 72 6.58 -14.85 -0.30
C LEU A 72 7.19 -13.67 -1.04
N LEU A 73 8.12 -12.98 -0.36
CA LEU A 73 8.90 -11.94 -1.00
C LEU A 73 9.81 -12.59 -2.06
N GLN A 74 9.80 -12.01 -3.26
CA GLN A 74 10.55 -12.56 -4.40
C GLN A 74 12.04 -12.71 -4.05
N GLY A 75 12.56 -13.94 -4.19
CA GLY A 75 13.95 -14.26 -3.87
C GLY A 75 14.19 -14.68 -2.41
N TYR A 76 13.15 -14.73 -1.58
CA TYR A 76 13.24 -15.13 -0.18
C TYR A 76 12.31 -16.31 0.09
N ASP A 77 12.66 -17.12 1.09
CA ASP A 77 11.86 -18.28 1.51
C ASP A 77 11.29 -18.11 2.93
N ASP A 78 11.69 -17.05 3.63
CA ASP A 78 11.31 -16.77 5.03
C ASP A 78 10.71 -15.37 5.24
N ARG A 79 10.51 -14.59 4.17
CA ARG A 79 9.93 -13.24 4.23
C ARG A 79 8.67 -13.17 3.39
N HIS A 80 7.64 -12.53 3.95
CA HIS A 80 6.31 -12.46 3.36
C HIS A 80 5.84 -11.02 3.22
N ILE A 81 4.96 -10.81 2.24
CA ILE A 81 4.11 -9.62 2.17
C ILE A 81 2.70 -10.09 2.50
N ASP A 82 2.04 -9.41 3.43
CA ASP A 82 0.66 -9.73 3.79
C ASP A 82 -0.29 -9.36 2.65
N GLY A 83 -1.31 -10.19 2.45
CA GLY A 83 -2.44 -9.86 1.62
C GLY A 83 -3.28 -8.77 2.27
N PHE A 84 -3.95 -7.99 1.43
CA PHE A 84 -4.76 -6.84 1.85
C PHE A 84 -5.82 -7.22 2.88
N VAL A 85 -6.58 -8.28 2.63
CA VAL A 85 -7.67 -8.70 3.54
C VAL A 85 -7.11 -9.13 4.89
N LYS A 86 -6.06 -9.95 4.90
CA LYS A 86 -5.43 -10.41 6.14
C LYS A 86 -4.88 -9.24 6.95
N ALA A 87 -4.16 -8.34 6.30
CA ALA A 87 -3.58 -7.17 6.97
C ALA A 87 -4.67 -6.32 7.61
N ASN A 88 -5.75 -6.06 6.88
CA ASN A 88 -6.87 -5.26 7.41
C ASN A 88 -7.59 -5.95 8.56
N ARG A 89 -7.76 -7.27 8.52
CA ARG A 89 -8.33 -8.01 9.65
C ARG A 89 -7.47 -7.89 10.90
N MET A 90 -6.15 -7.89 10.75
CA MET A 90 -5.23 -7.70 11.86
C MET A 90 -5.35 -6.29 12.44
N TRP A 91 -5.36 -5.26 11.60
CA TRP A 91 -5.56 -3.88 12.06
C TRP A 91 -6.91 -3.68 12.73
N HIS A 92 -7.97 -4.25 12.17
CA HIS A 92 -9.34 -4.10 12.68
C HIS A 92 -9.58 -4.87 13.98
N SER A 93 -8.63 -5.65 14.49
CA SER A 93 -8.72 -6.25 15.82
C SER A 93 -8.70 -5.18 16.91
N ASP A 94 -8.18 -3.98 16.61
CA ASP A 94 -8.27 -2.82 17.50
C ASP A 94 -9.41 -1.91 16.99
N PRO A 95 -10.42 -1.62 17.84
CA PRO A 95 -11.58 -0.80 17.43
C PRO A 95 -11.23 0.57 16.87
N VAL A 96 -10.09 1.16 17.27
CA VAL A 96 -9.66 2.47 16.78
C VAL A 96 -9.42 2.49 15.27
N PHE A 97 -9.12 1.34 14.69
CA PHE A 97 -8.80 1.20 13.27
C PHE A 97 -9.96 0.71 12.40
N GLU A 98 -11.10 0.34 12.99
CA GLU A 98 -12.21 -0.28 12.24
C GLU A 98 -12.80 0.57 11.12
N GLY A 99 -12.70 1.88 11.24
CA GLY A 99 -13.23 2.82 10.23
C GLY A 99 -12.32 3.08 9.04
N TYR A 100 -11.20 2.36 8.93
CA TYR A 100 -10.17 2.64 7.93
C TYR A 100 -9.74 1.39 7.17
N LEU A 101 -9.43 1.56 5.89
CA LEU A 101 -8.75 0.55 5.09
C LEU A 101 -7.26 0.86 5.03
N PHE A 102 -6.44 -0.12 5.33
CA PHE A 102 -4.99 -0.02 5.34
C PHE A 102 -4.43 -0.55 4.02
N TYR A 103 -3.65 0.27 3.33
CA TYR A 103 -3.02 -0.07 2.06
C TYR A 103 -1.54 -0.35 2.21
N ALA A 104 -0.87 0.40 3.09
CA ALA A 104 0.57 0.29 3.27
C ALA A 104 0.96 0.69 4.69
N GLU A 105 2.13 0.23 5.11
CA GLU A 105 2.68 0.56 6.42
C GLU A 105 4.18 0.77 6.35
N THR A 106 4.68 1.60 7.26
CA THR A 106 6.10 1.76 7.57
C THR A 106 6.30 1.65 9.07
N GLU A 107 7.52 1.74 9.55
CA GLU A 107 7.79 1.78 11.00
C GLU A 107 7.19 3.02 11.67
N THR A 108 7.01 4.11 10.93
CA THR A 108 6.58 5.40 11.47
C THR A 108 5.22 5.86 10.97
N PHE A 109 4.73 5.34 9.85
CA PHE A 109 3.50 5.80 9.20
C PHE A 109 2.57 4.67 8.83
N LEU A 110 1.27 4.99 8.79
CA LEU A 110 0.21 4.13 8.25
C LEU A 110 -0.48 4.87 7.11
N CYS A 111 -0.69 4.17 6.00
CA CYS A 111 -1.32 4.74 4.79
C CYS A 111 -2.70 4.14 4.63
N VAL A 112 -3.73 4.95 4.83
CA VAL A 112 -5.10 4.49 5.01
C VAL A 112 -6.11 5.27 4.18
N GLN A 113 -7.30 4.68 4.02
CA GLN A 113 -8.47 5.34 3.47
C GLN A 113 -9.60 5.30 4.50
N SER A 114 -10.22 6.43 4.78
CA SER A 114 -11.42 6.46 5.61
C SER A 114 -12.59 5.81 4.87
N MET A 115 -13.27 4.86 5.50
CA MET A 115 -14.45 4.23 4.89
C MET A 115 -15.66 5.17 4.87
N CYS A 116 -15.68 6.17 5.78
CA CYS A 116 -16.79 7.10 5.91
C CYS A 116 -16.83 8.11 4.75
N ASP A 117 -15.75 8.86 4.56
CA ASP A 117 -15.67 9.93 3.55
C ASP A 117 -14.78 9.57 2.36
N LYS A 118 -14.14 8.41 2.42
CA LYS A 118 -13.26 7.85 1.37
C LYS A 118 -11.99 8.66 1.10
N THR A 119 -11.64 9.61 1.97
CA THR A 119 -10.36 10.32 1.87
C THR A 119 -9.20 9.41 2.25
N PHE A 120 -8.08 9.61 1.57
CA PHE A 120 -6.82 8.92 1.85
C PHE A 120 -5.97 9.77 2.77
N SER A 121 -5.24 9.12 3.67
CA SER A 121 -4.31 9.83 4.55
C SER A 121 -3.09 9.00 4.90
N VAL A 122 -2.00 9.70 5.20
CA VAL A 122 -0.81 9.13 5.83
C VAL A 122 -0.82 9.65 7.26
N ARG A 123 -0.78 8.72 8.22
CA ARG A 123 -0.91 9.03 9.65
C ARG A 123 0.28 8.51 10.42
N ASP A 124 0.54 9.15 11.56
CA ASP A 124 1.56 8.69 12.49
C ASP A 124 1.16 7.33 13.07
N ARG A 125 2.08 6.36 13.08
CA ARG A 125 1.80 5.00 13.56
C ARG A 125 1.56 4.96 15.06
N ASP A 126 2.30 5.77 15.84
CA ASP A 126 2.19 5.80 17.28
C ASP A 126 1.05 6.69 17.77
N ASN A 127 0.65 7.66 16.96
CA ASN A 127 -0.47 8.58 17.24
C ASN A 127 -1.35 8.69 16.00
N PHE A 128 -2.28 7.76 15.86
CA PHE A 128 -3.09 7.61 14.64
C PHE A 128 -3.96 8.82 14.33
N SER A 129 -4.33 9.61 15.33
CA SER A 129 -5.10 10.85 15.12
C SER A 129 -4.28 11.95 14.43
N GLU A 130 -2.95 11.84 14.43
CA GLU A 130 -2.08 12.79 13.76
C GLU A 130 -2.02 12.49 12.26
N ILE A 131 -2.59 13.40 11.47
CA ILE A 131 -2.61 13.30 10.00
C ILE A 131 -1.42 14.06 9.45
N ILE A 132 -0.50 13.35 8.79
CA ILE A 132 0.68 13.94 8.15
C ILE A 132 0.33 14.47 6.76
N PHE A 133 -0.53 13.73 6.04
CA PHE A 133 -0.94 14.07 4.67
C PHE A 133 -2.34 13.54 4.42
N THR A 134 -3.16 14.28 3.69
CA THR A 134 -4.50 13.84 3.30
C THR A 134 -4.84 14.30 1.88
N THR A 135 -5.59 13.48 1.17
CA THR A 135 -6.04 13.79 -0.19
C THR A 135 -7.27 12.97 -0.54
N SER A 136 -8.11 13.49 -1.41
CA SER A 136 -9.20 12.72 -2.03
C SER A 136 -8.77 12.07 -3.35
N ASN A 137 -7.55 12.35 -3.83
CA ASN A 137 -7.04 11.86 -5.10
C ASN A 137 -6.23 10.58 -4.87
N PRO A 138 -6.73 9.39 -5.30
CA PRO A 138 -6.02 8.13 -5.09
C PRO A 138 -4.69 8.08 -5.85
N THR A 139 -4.59 8.68 -7.03
CA THR A 139 -3.34 8.70 -7.79
C THR A 139 -2.24 9.40 -7.00
N LEU A 140 -2.53 10.56 -6.42
CA LEU A 140 -1.58 11.29 -5.60
C LEU A 140 -1.16 10.49 -4.36
N PHE A 141 -2.12 9.82 -3.72
CA PHE A 141 -1.86 8.98 -2.55
C PHE A 141 -0.88 7.84 -2.86
N PHE A 142 -1.13 7.08 -3.94
CA PHE A 142 -0.27 5.95 -4.29
C PHE A 142 1.07 6.39 -4.87
N GLU A 143 1.13 7.52 -5.56
CA GLU A 143 2.41 8.12 -5.98
C GLU A 143 3.27 8.47 -4.76
N LEU A 144 2.66 9.01 -3.70
CA LEU A 144 3.36 9.30 -2.46
C LEU A 144 3.93 8.03 -1.83
N ILE A 145 3.15 6.95 -1.78
CA ILE A 145 3.62 5.66 -1.26
C ILE A 145 4.81 5.15 -2.06
N LEU A 146 4.75 5.24 -3.40
CA LEU A 146 5.87 4.83 -4.25
C LEU A 146 7.11 5.68 -4.01
N GLN A 147 6.95 6.99 -3.84
CA GLN A 147 8.07 7.88 -3.55
C GLN A 147 8.72 7.54 -2.21
N LEU A 148 7.92 7.23 -1.18
CA LEU A 148 8.43 6.75 0.11
C LEU A 148 9.20 5.44 -0.05
N ALA A 149 8.66 4.51 -0.85
CA ALA A 149 9.30 3.23 -1.13
C ALA A 149 10.64 3.39 -1.87
N LEU A 150 10.80 4.47 -2.64
CA LEU A 150 12.05 4.83 -3.29
C LEU A 150 13.05 5.52 -2.35
N GLY A 151 12.66 5.75 -1.11
CA GLY A 151 13.50 6.43 -0.12
C GLY A 151 13.50 7.95 -0.24
N LYS A 152 12.52 8.52 -0.94
CA LYS A 152 12.39 9.97 -1.08
C LYS A 152 11.73 10.57 0.16
N ASP A 153 12.24 11.71 0.59
CA ASP A 153 11.82 12.39 1.81
C ASP A 153 10.68 13.37 1.53
N VAL A 154 9.59 12.85 0.95
CA VAL A 154 8.49 13.68 0.43
C VAL A 154 7.51 14.14 1.51
N LEU A 155 7.45 13.45 2.65
CA LEU A 155 6.52 13.83 3.73
C LEU A 155 6.96 15.09 4.46
N ASP A 156 8.23 15.41 4.47
CA ASP A 156 8.75 16.63 5.09
C ASP A 156 8.17 17.90 4.43
N ILE A 157 7.78 17.82 3.17
CA ILE A 157 7.15 18.91 2.44
C ILE A 157 5.75 19.22 2.99
N TYR A 158 5.06 18.22 3.56
CA TYR A 158 3.68 18.30 4.01
C TYR A 158 3.52 18.35 5.53
N SER A 159 4.58 18.12 6.30
CA SER A 159 4.54 18.00 7.75
C SER A 159 4.79 19.32 8.51
N ILE A 160 4.35 20.42 7.95
CA ILE A 160 4.53 21.75 8.55
C ILE A 160 3.45 22.01 9.59
#